data_3c4ddc2c21812bcc8a08939c5931e9dd
#
_entry.id   3c4ddc2c21812bcc8a08939c5931e9dd
#
_cell.length_a   1.000
_cell.length_b   1.000
_cell.length_c   1.000
_cell.angle_alpha   90.00
_cell.angle_beta   90.00
_cell.angle_gamma   90.00
#
_symmetry.space_group_name_H-M   'P 1'
#
loop_
_entity.id
_entity.type
_entity.pdbx_description
1 polymer ?
#
loop_
_entity_poly.entity_id
_entity_poly.type
_entity_poly.pdbx_seq_one_letter_code
_entity_poly.pdbx_strand_id
1 'polypeptide(L)'
;YYINQRIRETGAEVVINFYELLTGLTYALFRPSVPYICVGHQYLFLHRDFEFPDKNSCQLWMLRFFTRMTALRSSKKLALSFLEMEQDDMNQIVTVPPLIRQEVTAIRPEKGDYIHGYMVNSGFADSVESFHAKHPEVPLTFFWDRSDAEEVTRIDETLSFHQIDDVKFLNAMAGCKAYASTAGFESICEAMYLGKPVLMVPAHIEQDCNAYDAMKAGAGIISDSFDLQPLLRFAREYTPNRHFVYWVRSCERRMIRELEKLAASHSEITSIPTFTNYLPI
;
A
#
# COMPACT_ATOMS: atom_id res chain seq x y z
N TYR A 1 23.90 13.42 6.39
CA TYR A 1 25.31 13.02 6.29
C TYR A 1 25.49 11.49 6.24
N TYR A 2 24.93 10.74 7.20
CA TYR A 2 25.11 9.28 7.31
C TYR A 2 24.68 8.52 6.05
N ILE A 3 23.48 8.76 5.51
CA ILE A 3 22.99 8.08 4.29
C ILE A 3 23.94 8.35 3.11
N ASN A 4 24.38 9.60 2.92
CA ASN A 4 25.31 9.95 1.83
C ASN A 4 26.67 9.24 1.98
N GLN A 5 27.14 9.09 3.21
CA GLN A 5 28.37 8.34 3.49
C GLN A 5 28.19 6.85 3.15
N ARG A 6 27.07 6.25 3.58
CA ARG A 6 26.78 4.83 3.30
C ARG A 6 26.65 4.55 1.80
N ILE A 7 26.02 5.44 1.03
CA ILE A 7 25.94 5.30 -0.43
C ILE A 7 27.34 5.21 -1.06
N ARG A 8 28.28 6.03 -0.59
CA ARG A 8 29.68 6.02 -1.09
C ARG A 8 30.46 4.77 -0.67
N GLU A 9 30.30 4.35 0.58
CA GLU A 9 31.04 3.22 1.15
C GLU A 9 30.59 1.87 0.57
N THR A 10 29.31 1.72 0.23
CA THR A 10 28.77 0.45 -0.27
C THR A 10 29.04 0.21 -1.75
N GLY A 11 29.46 1.25 -2.50
CA GLY A 11 29.60 1.14 -3.96
C GLY A 11 28.27 0.82 -4.66
N ALA A 12 27.14 1.29 -4.09
CA ALA A 12 25.81 1.02 -4.61
C ALA A 12 25.66 1.57 -6.04
N GLU A 13 25.08 0.79 -6.94
CA GLU A 13 24.76 1.21 -8.31
C GLU A 13 23.40 1.90 -8.39
N VAL A 14 22.46 1.55 -7.49
CA VAL A 14 21.12 2.12 -7.37
C VAL A 14 20.74 2.19 -5.89
N VAL A 15 20.02 3.23 -5.50
CA VAL A 15 19.38 3.35 -4.18
C VAL A 15 17.88 3.20 -4.34
N ILE A 16 17.28 2.31 -3.54
CA ILE A 16 15.82 2.14 -3.49
C ILE A 16 15.30 2.80 -2.22
N ASN A 17 14.35 3.70 -2.38
CA ASN A 17 13.72 4.45 -1.30
C ASN A 17 12.25 4.03 -1.12
N PHE A 18 11.95 3.40 0.01
CA PHE A 18 10.58 3.05 0.39
C PHE A 18 9.96 4.18 1.23
N TYR A 19 9.66 5.31 0.58
CA TYR A 19 8.97 6.46 1.15
C TYR A 19 9.69 7.20 2.29
N GLU A 20 11.01 7.06 2.39
CA GLU A 20 11.83 7.68 3.45
C GLU A 20 12.18 9.12 3.13
N LEU A 21 11.76 10.07 3.99
CA LEU A 21 12.02 11.51 3.83
C LEU A 21 13.52 11.83 3.84
N LEU A 22 14.28 11.20 4.72
CA LEU A 22 15.72 11.48 4.89
C LEU A 22 16.51 11.13 3.64
N THR A 23 16.09 10.16 2.86
CA THR A 23 16.70 9.83 1.56
C THR A 23 16.47 10.97 0.56
N GLY A 24 15.24 11.45 0.41
CA GLY A 24 14.92 12.59 -0.46
C GLY A 24 15.72 13.85 -0.09
N LEU A 25 15.77 14.19 1.20
CA LEU A 25 16.57 15.30 1.70
C LEU A 25 18.07 15.11 1.48
N THR A 26 18.58 13.88 1.62
CA THR A 26 20.00 13.59 1.33
C THR A 26 20.34 13.86 -0.14
N TYR A 27 19.49 13.43 -1.07
CA TYR A 27 19.69 13.70 -2.49
C TYR A 27 19.54 15.17 -2.85
N ALA A 28 18.65 15.89 -2.19
CA ALA A 28 18.52 17.35 -2.37
C ALA A 28 19.77 18.12 -1.93
N LEU A 29 20.36 17.75 -0.77
CA LEU A 29 21.48 18.46 -0.15
C LEU A 29 22.84 18.03 -0.67
N PHE A 30 23.11 16.73 -0.76
CA PHE A 30 24.45 16.19 -1.05
C PHE A 30 24.64 15.76 -2.51
N ARG A 31 23.53 15.61 -3.26
CA ARG A 31 23.52 15.24 -4.69
C ARG A 31 24.43 14.04 -5.01
N PRO A 32 24.22 12.86 -4.38
CA PRO A 32 24.97 11.68 -4.75
C PRO A 32 24.86 11.42 -6.26
N SER A 33 25.94 10.91 -6.88
CA SER A 33 25.93 10.54 -8.31
C SER A 33 25.13 9.26 -8.59
N VAL A 34 24.96 8.40 -7.58
CA VAL A 34 24.20 7.15 -7.69
C VAL A 34 22.72 7.48 -7.91
N PRO A 35 22.07 6.94 -8.95
CA PRO A 35 20.64 7.17 -9.19
C PRO A 35 19.81 6.53 -8.08
N TYR A 36 18.65 7.13 -7.78
CA TYR A 36 17.71 6.49 -6.86
C TYR A 36 16.30 6.46 -7.39
N ILE A 37 15.60 5.40 -7.01
CA ILE A 37 14.23 5.13 -7.36
C ILE A 37 13.38 5.09 -6.09
N CYS A 38 12.19 5.65 -6.17
CA CYS A 38 11.22 5.63 -5.08
C CYS A 38 10.18 4.54 -5.31
N VAL A 39 9.82 3.79 -4.28
CA VAL A 39 8.80 2.75 -4.32
C VAL A 39 7.78 3.00 -3.22
N GLY A 40 6.49 3.02 -3.54
CA GLY A 40 5.41 3.20 -2.57
C GLY A 40 4.10 3.56 -3.25
N HIS A 41 2.98 3.21 -2.63
CA HIS A 41 1.66 3.55 -3.18
C HIS A 41 1.38 5.06 -3.11
N GLN A 42 1.94 5.78 -2.13
CA GLN A 42 1.76 7.22 -1.99
C GLN A 42 2.24 8.01 -3.21
N TYR A 43 3.18 7.46 -3.99
CA TYR A 43 3.63 8.10 -5.23
C TYR A 43 2.55 8.13 -6.30
N LEU A 44 1.53 7.28 -6.20
CA LEU A 44 0.36 7.30 -7.05
C LEU A 44 -0.43 8.62 -6.91
N PHE A 45 -0.44 9.23 -5.71
CA PHE A 45 -1.08 10.53 -5.46
C PHE A 45 -0.41 11.71 -6.20
N LEU A 46 0.73 11.49 -6.84
CA LEU A 46 1.40 12.45 -7.70
C LEU A 46 1.14 12.21 -9.19
N HIS A 47 0.53 11.08 -9.54
CA HIS A 47 0.20 10.74 -10.93
C HIS A 47 -0.86 11.68 -11.49
N ARG A 48 -0.69 12.12 -12.75
CA ARG A 48 -1.58 13.11 -13.39
C ARG A 48 -3.04 12.66 -13.46
N ASP A 49 -3.27 11.35 -13.66
CA ASP A 49 -4.60 10.76 -13.84
C ASP A 49 -5.16 10.15 -12.54
N PHE A 50 -4.51 10.38 -11.38
CA PHE A 50 -5.05 9.90 -10.11
C PHE A 50 -6.25 10.73 -9.70
N GLU A 51 -7.38 10.06 -9.49
CA GLU A 51 -8.61 10.69 -9.02
C GLU A 51 -8.70 10.65 -7.50
N PHE A 52 -8.83 11.83 -6.91
CA PHE A 52 -8.96 11.99 -5.46
C PHE A 52 -10.42 11.90 -5.00
N PRO A 53 -10.69 11.40 -3.78
CA PRO A 53 -11.99 11.55 -3.16
C PRO A 53 -12.30 13.03 -2.90
N ASP A 54 -13.60 13.37 -2.83
CA ASP A 54 -14.03 14.72 -2.43
C ASP A 54 -13.84 14.90 -0.91
N LYS A 55 -12.66 15.32 -0.53
CA LYS A 55 -12.20 15.46 0.85
C LYS A 55 -11.45 16.77 1.07
N ASN A 56 -10.99 17.02 2.30
CA ASN A 56 -10.28 18.24 2.69
C ASN A 56 -9.07 18.53 1.80
N SER A 57 -9.15 19.59 0.98
CA SER A 57 -8.11 19.97 0.03
C SER A 57 -6.77 20.34 0.68
N CYS A 58 -6.79 20.87 1.91
CA CYS A 58 -5.56 21.20 2.65
C CYS A 58 -4.80 19.93 3.07
N GLN A 59 -5.52 18.92 3.57
CA GLN A 59 -4.90 17.64 3.93
C GLN A 59 -4.36 16.90 2.69
N LEU A 60 -5.08 16.92 1.57
CA LEU A 60 -4.61 16.38 0.30
C LEU A 60 -3.36 17.11 -0.20
N TRP A 61 -3.32 18.44 -0.08
CA TRP A 61 -2.15 19.23 -0.45
C TRP A 61 -0.93 18.86 0.42
N MET A 62 -1.13 18.74 1.75
CA MET A 62 -0.06 18.36 2.68
C MET A 62 0.46 16.95 2.39
N LEU A 63 -0.42 15.99 2.14
CA LEU A 63 -0.05 14.62 1.76
C LEU A 63 0.80 14.62 0.48
N ARG A 64 0.35 15.31 -0.57
CA ARG A 64 1.10 15.42 -1.83
C ARG A 64 2.42 16.19 -1.68
N PHE A 65 2.45 17.22 -0.84
CA PHE A 65 3.67 17.97 -0.55
C PHE A 65 4.70 17.06 0.13
N PHE A 66 4.30 16.35 1.20
CA PHE A 66 5.19 15.40 1.88
C PHE A 66 5.68 14.31 0.93
N THR A 67 4.81 13.75 0.11
CA THR A 67 5.18 12.75 -0.89
C THR A 67 6.23 13.27 -1.89
N ARG A 68 6.12 14.53 -2.33
CA ARG A 68 7.16 15.16 -3.17
C ARG A 68 8.49 15.29 -2.44
N MET A 69 8.45 15.62 -1.14
CA MET A 69 9.67 15.76 -0.33
C MET A 69 10.43 14.44 -0.20
N THR A 70 9.74 13.30 -0.07
CA THR A 70 10.38 11.97 -0.02
C THR A 70 11.05 11.59 -1.35
N ALA A 71 10.62 12.17 -2.47
CA ALA A 71 11.11 11.85 -3.81
C ALA A 71 11.95 12.98 -4.44
N LEU A 72 12.49 13.89 -3.65
CA LEU A 72 13.33 14.99 -4.17
C LEU A 72 14.52 14.44 -4.96
N ARG A 73 14.60 14.84 -6.25
CA ARG A 73 15.65 14.40 -7.20
C ARG A 73 15.65 12.89 -7.50
N SER A 74 14.57 12.18 -7.24
CA SER A 74 14.47 10.78 -7.68
C SER A 74 14.53 10.68 -9.20
N SER A 75 15.21 9.64 -9.69
CA SER A 75 15.25 9.33 -11.13
C SER A 75 13.92 8.81 -11.64
N LYS A 76 13.20 8.06 -10.80
CA LYS A 76 11.89 7.48 -11.13
C LYS A 76 11.11 7.15 -9.85
N LYS A 77 9.80 7.11 -9.97
CA LYS A 77 8.88 6.66 -8.91
C LYS A 77 8.11 5.45 -9.42
N LEU A 78 8.23 4.33 -8.71
CA LEU A 78 7.40 3.15 -8.91
C LEU A 78 6.21 3.24 -7.96
N ALA A 79 5.08 3.64 -8.48
CA ALA A 79 3.86 3.79 -7.72
C ALA A 79 3.14 2.45 -7.64
N LEU A 80 3.06 1.86 -6.44
CA LEU A 80 2.27 0.66 -6.20
C LEU A 80 0.79 1.00 -6.41
N SER A 81 0.09 0.22 -7.23
CA SER A 81 -1.28 0.53 -7.64
C SER A 81 -2.16 -0.71 -7.72
N PHE A 82 -3.46 -0.54 -7.42
CA PHE A 82 -4.47 -1.57 -7.65
C PHE A 82 -4.70 -1.85 -9.15
N LEU A 83 -4.47 -0.85 -9.99
CA LEU A 83 -4.69 -0.93 -11.45
C LEU A 83 -3.45 -0.47 -12.20
N GLU A 84 -3.24 -1.03 -13.38
CA GLU A 84 -2.25 -0.52 -14.33
C GLU A 84 -2.74 0.82 -14.91
N MET A 85 -1.87 1.83 -14.89
CA MET A 85 -2.13 3.14 -15.50
C MET A 85 -1.04 3.45 -16.53
N GLU A 86 -1.33 4.36 -17.45
CA GLU A 86 -0.33 4.85 -18.39
C GLU A 86 0.83 5.53 -17.65
N GLN A 87 2.04 5.42 -18.20
CA GLN A 87 3.21 6.07 -17.62
C GLN A 87 3.04 7.59 -17.60
N ASP A 88 3.34 8.21 -16.47
CA ASP A 88 3.38 9.66 -16.33
C ASP A 88 4.82 10.17 -16.44
N ASP A 89 5.24 10.48 -17.67
CA ASP A 89 6.60 10.94 -17.96
C ASP A 89 6.90 12.31 -17.33
N MET A 90 5.91 13.19 -17.21
CA MET A 90 6.08 14.52 -16.58
C MET A 90 6.48 14.41 -15.12
N ASN A 91 5.85 13.48 -14.39
CA ASN A 91 6.12 13.25 -12.97
C ASN A 91 7.10 12.09 -12.75
N GLN A 92 7.60 11.44 -13.82
CA GLN A 92 8.49 10.27 -13.75
C GLN A 92 7.89 9.13 -12.92
N ILE A 93 6.61 8.84 -13.15
CA ILE A 93 5.87 7.81 -12.42
C ILE A 93 5.54 6.65 -13.37
N VAL A 94 5.86 5.45 -12.91
CA VAL A 94 5.43 4.19 -13.51
C VAL A 94 4.61 3.44 -12.48
N THR A 95 3.39 3.05 -12.83
CA THR A 95 2.59 2.19 -11.97
C THR A 95 3.11 0.76 -12.03
N VAL A 96 3.24 0.16 -10.85
CA VAL A 96 3.66 -1.23 -10.67
C VAL A 96 2.68 -1.94 -9.73
N PRO A 97 2.59 -3.27 -9.83
CA PRO A 97 1.73 -4.02 -8.93
C PRO A 97 2.11 -3.86 -7.46
N PRO A 98 1.14 -4.04 -6.53
CA PRO A 98 1.44 -4.09 -5.11
C PRO A 98 2.47 -5.17 -4.77
N LEU A 99 3.31 -4.86 -3.78
CA LEU A 99 4.15 -5.84 -3.12
C LEU A 99 3.31 -6.52 -2.03
N ILE A 100 2.95 -7.78 -2.23
CA ILE A 100 2.26 -8.57 -1.21
C ILE A 100 3.21 -9.62 -0.62
N ARG A 101 2.92 -10.04 0.61
CA ARG A 101 3.71 -11.07 1.29
C ARG A 101 3.72 -12.37 0.52
N GLN A 102 4.84 -13.09 0.53
CA GLN A 102 4.96 -14.37 -0.18
C GLN A 102 3.96 -15.40 0.35
N GLU A 103 3.69 -15.38 1.65
CA GLU A 103 2.74 -16.26 2.34
C GLU A 103 1.33 -16.11 1.76
N VAL A 104 0.92 -14.90 1.37
CA VAL A 104 -0.39 -14.66 0.72
C VAL A 104 -0.50 -15.41 -0.59
N THR A 105 0.59 -15.48 -1.36
CA THR A 105 0.60 -16.18 -2.65
C THR A 105 0.57 -17.70 -2.51
N ALA A 106 1.01 -18.22 -1.36
CA ALA A 106 1.10 -19.63 -1.06
C ALA A 106 -0.18 -20.16 -0.38
N ILE A 107 -0.93 -19.30 0.32
CA ILE A 107 -2.11 -19.72 1.06
C ILE A 107 -3.31 -19.93 0.13
N ARG A 108 -4.09 -20.98 0.41
CA ARG A 108 -5.32 -21.25 -0.35
C ARG A 108 -6.50 -20.55 0.32
N PRO A 109 -7.20 -19.63 -0.37
CA PRO A 109 -8.37 -19.00 0.20
C PRO A 109 -9.52 -19.99 0.36
N GLU A 110 -10.22 -19.89 1.49
CA GLU A 110 -11.42 -20.66 1.82
C GLU A 110 -12.62 -19.72 1.93
N LYS A 111 -13.82 -20.26 1.91
CA LYS A 111 -15.05 -19.50 2.09
C LYS A 111 -15.67 -19.84 3.42
N GLY A 112 -15.25 -19.14 4.47
CA GLY A 112 -15.83 -19.28 5.81
C GLY A 112 -17.14 -18.53 5.99
N ASP A 113 -17.63 -18.49 7.20
CA ASP A 113 -18.89 -17.85 7.61
C ASP A 113 -18.68 -16.56 8.44
N TYR A 114 -17.46 -16.27 8.87
CA TYR A 114 -17.12 -15.12 9.71
C TYR A 114 -16.58 -13.91 8.91
N ILE A 115 -16.69 -12.74 9.51
CA ILE A 115 -16.01 -11.54 9.04
C ILE A 115 -14.70 -11.40 9.81
N HIS A 116 -13.60 -11.26 9.05
CA HIS A 116 -12.31 -10.87 9.57
C HIS A 116 -12.15 -9.35 9.52
N GLY A 117 -11.57 -8.73 10.55
CA GLY A 117 -11.36 -7.30 10.56
C GLY A 117 -10.02 -6.86 11.12
N TYR A 118 -9.62 -5.62 10.75
CA TYR A 118 -8.46 -4.93 11.30
C TYR A 118 -8.78 -3.48 11.62
N MET A 119 -8.34 -3.03 12.79
CA MET A 119 -8.48 -1.65 13.24
C MET A 119 -7.11 -1.09 13.62
N VAL A 120 -6.75 0.07 13.06
CA VAL A 120 -5.48 0.76 13.35
C VAL A 120 -5.41 1.27 14.80
N ASN A 121 -6.55 1.44 15.45
CA ASN A 121 -6.65 1.75 16.88
C ASN A 121 -7.94 1.18 17.49
N SER A 122 -7.93 1.00 18.80
CA SER A 122 -9.06 0.42 19.55
C SER A 122 -10.30 1.31 19.62
N GLY A 123 -10.22 2.59 19.22
CA GLY A 123 -11.37 3.51 19.21
C GLY A 123 -12.48 3.10 18.26
N PHE A 124 -12.22 2.20 17.33
CA PHE A 124 -13.23 1.62 16.45
C PHE A 124 -13.97 0.41 17.05
N ALA A 125 -13.52 -0.13 18.20
CA ALA A 125 -14.12 -1.31 18.82
C ALA A 125 -15.61 -1.10 19.16
N ASP A 126 -15.97 0.07 19.70
CA ASP A 126 -17.35 0.42 20.04
C ASP A 126 -18.30 0.29 18.82
N SER A 127 -17.81 0.63 17.63
CA SER A 127 -18.58 0.49 16.38
C SER A 127 -18.82 -0.98 16.03
N VAL A 128 -17.81 -1.83 16.18
CA VAL A 128 -17.91 -3.29 15.96
C VAL A 128 -18.86 -3.92 16.99
N GLU A 129 -18.71 -3.57 18.27
CA GLU A 129 -19.55 -4.05 19.35
C GLU A 129 -21.02 -3.60 19.17
N SER A 130 -21.23 -2.36 18.73
CA SER A 130 -22.56 -1.83 18.43
C SER A 130 -23.25 -2.55 17.27
N PHE A 131 -22.49 -2.97 16.26
CA PHE A 131 -22.99 -3.83 15.20
C PHE A 131 -23.32 -5.22 15.75
N HIS A 132 -22.39 -5.82 16.50
CA HIS A 132 -22.53 -7.14 17.07
C HIS A 132 -23.73 -7.28 18.01
N ALA A 133 -23.99 -6.26 18.85
CA ALA A 133 -25.15 -6.23 19.73
C ALA A 133 -26.51 -6.33 18.98
N LYS A 134 -26.54 -5.93 17.71
CA LYS A 134 -27.74 -6.02 16.84
C LYS A 134 -27.75 -7.30 16.00
N HIS A 135 -26.59 -7.91 15.82
CA HIS A 135 -26.35 -9.05 14.94
C HIS A 135 -25.44 -10.10 15.60
N PRO A 136 -25.84 -10.65 16.77
CA PRO A 136 -25.02 -11.60 17.53
C PRO A 136 -24.80 -12.93 16.80
N GLU A 137 -25.61 -13.21 15.77
CA GLU A 137 -25.48 -14.39 14.94
C GLU A 137 -24.32 -14.32 13.92
N VAL A 138 -23.70 -13.13 13.73
CA VAL A 138 -22.59 -12.94 12.76
C VAL A 138 -21.26 -13.13 13.46
N PRO A 139 -20.49 -14.19 13.14
CA PRO A 139 -19.18 -14.38 13.76
C PRO A 139 -18.18 -13.33 13.29
N LEU A 140 -17.47 -12.72 14.25
CA LEU A 140 -16.53 -11.63 14.03
C LEU A 140 -15.18 -11.94 14.68
N THR A 141 -14.11 -11.82 13.92
CA THR A 141 -12.73 -11.96 14.38
C THR A 141 -11.95 -10.72 13.97
N PHE A 142 -11.72 -9.80 14.91
CA PHE A 142 -11.04 -8.54 14.65
C PHE A 142 -9.63 -8.56 15.26
N PHE A 143 -8.70 -7.90 14.56
CA PHE A 143 -7.35 -7.65 15.02
C PHE A 143 -7.15 -6.17 15.30
N TRP A 144 -6.43 -5.84 16.37
CA TRP A 144 -6.12 -4.47 16.76
C TRP A 144 -4.68 -4.31 17.25
N ASP A 145 -4.15 -3.10 17.15
CA ASP A 145 -2.89 -2.74 17.74
C ASP A 145 -3.11 -2.24 19.19
N ARG A 146 -3.28 -3.18 20.12
CA ARG A 146 -3.50 -2.91 21.53
C ARG A 146 -2.59 -3.77 22.40
N SER A 147 -1.39 -3.24 22.68
CA SER A 147 -0.34 -3.97 23.40
C SER A 147 -0.64 -4.24 24.86
N ASP A 148 -1.59 -3.51 25.48
CA ASP A 148 -2.04 -3.66 26.88
C ASP A 148 -3.19 -4.68 27.04
N ALA A 149 -3.76 -5.18 25.95
CA ALA A 149 -4.82 -6.19 25.97
C ALA A 149 -4.25 -7.61 26.08
N GLU A 150 -5.11 -8.58 26.40
CA GLU A 150 -4.79 -10.00 26.28
C GLU A 150 -4.57 -10.38 24.81
N GLU A 151 -3.84 -11.46 24.56
CA GLU A 151 -3.62 -11.97 23.18
C GLU A 151 -4.94 -12.17 22.43
N VAL A 152 -5.98 -12.63 23.14
CA VAL A 152 -7.35 -12.77 22.64
C VAL A 152 -8.32 -12.24 23.69
N THR A 153 -8.97 -11.13 23.39
CA THR A 153 -10.08 -10.57 24.17
C THR A 153 -11.38 -11.12 23.60
N ARG A 154 -11.99 -12.09 24.25
CA ARG A 154 -13.26 -12.67 23.85
C ARG A 154 -14.42 -11.93 24.49
N ILE A 155 -15.32 -11.35 23.69
CA ILE A 155 -16.53 -10.69 24.16
C ILE A 155 -17.63 -11.73 24.42
N ASP A 156 -17.85 -12.65 23.47
CA ASP A 156 -18.74 -13.79 23.59
C ASP A 156 -18.32 -14.94 22.65
N GLU A 157 -19.26 -15.84 22.29
CA GLU A 157 -18.97 -16.99 21.40
C GLU A 157 -18.72 -16.59 19.95
N THR A 158 -19.19 -15.40 19.54
CA THR A 158 -19.21 -14.94 18.14
C THR A 158 -18.39 -13.66 17.90
N LEU A 159 -17.91 -12.94 18.93
CA LEU A 159 -17.04 -11.80 18.80
C LEU A 159 -15.75 -11.96 19.60
N SER A 160 -14.61 -11.84 18.93
CA SER A 160 -13.29 -11.79 19.55
C SER A 160 -12.39 -10.74 18.91
N PHE A 161 -11.56 -10.10 19.76
CA PHE A 161 -10.48 -9.21 19.36
C PHE A 161 -9.14 -9.88 19.65
N HIS A 162 -8.20 -9.78 18.71
CA HIS A 162 -6.89 -10.41 18.77
C HIS A 162 -5.80 -9.37 18.69
N GLN A 163 -4.70 -9.57 19.40
CA GLN A 163 -3.47 -8.83 19.13
C GLN A 163 -2.95 -9.21 17.75
N ILE A 164 -2.21 -8.28 17.12
CA ILE A 164 -1.63 -8.49 15.80
C ILE A 164 -0.59 -9.61 15.86
N ASP A 165 -0.82 -10.62 15.03
CA ASP A 165 0.09 -11.72 14.75
C ASP A 165 -0.01 -12.01 13.26
N ASP A 166 1.09 -11.91 12.54
CA ASP A 166 1.11 -11.99 11.08
C ASP A 166 0.53 -13.29 10.53
N VAL A 167 0.83 -14.41 11.18
CA VAL A 167 0.38 -15.73 10.73
C VAL A 167 -1.11 -15.92 11.02
N LYS A 168 -1.56 -15.59 12.23
CA LYS A 168 -2.96 -15.68 12.62
C LYS A 168 -3.84 -14.74 11.78
N PHE A 169 -3.36 -13.50 11.57
CA PHE A 169 -4.04 -12.50 10.75
C PHE A 169 -4.26 -13.00 9.32
N LEU A 170 -3.20 -13.51 8.70
CA LEU A 170 -3.29 -13.99 7.32
C LEU A 170 -4.17 -15.22 7.18
N ASN A 171 -4.10 -16.16 8.12
CA ASN A 171 -4.98 -17.33 8.13
C ASN A 171 -6.44 -16.92 8.33
N ALA A 172 -6.71 -15.96 9.22
CA ALA A 172 -8.05 -15.41 9.41
C ALA A 172 -8.58 -14.74 8.15
N MET A 173 -7.72 -13.96 7.44
CA MET A 173 -8.09 -13.35 6.16
C MET A 173 -8.37 -14.41 5.09
N ALA A 174 -7.54 -15.42 4.96
CA ALA A 174 -7.71 -16.47 3.96
C ALA A 174 -9.00 -17.28 4.18
N GLY A 175 -9.36 -17.54 5.44
CA GLY A 175 -10.55 -18.32 5.81
C GLY A 175 -11.86 -17.51 5.89
N CYS A 176 -11.83 -16.18 5.89
CA CYS A 176 -13.02 -15.38 6.13
C CYS A 176 -14.01 -15.34 4.94
N LYS A 177 -15.24 -14.92 5.23
CA LYS A 177 -16.27 -14.60 4.23
C LYS A 177 -16.04 -13.22 3.60
N ALA A 178 -15.63 -12.25 4.42
CA ALA A 178 -15.40 -10.86 4.03
C ALA A 178 -14.40 -10.23 5.00
N TYR A 179 -13.76 -9.16 4.55
CA TYR A 179 -12.77 -8.41 5.31
C TYR A 179 -13.25 -6.98 5.58
N ALA A 180 -12.98 -6.44 6.78
CA ALA A 180 -13.28 -5.06 7.13
C ALA A 180 -12.04 -4.40 7.73
N SER A 181 -11.65 -3.21 7.26
CA SER A 181 -10.44 -2.56 7.76
C SER A 181 -10.48 -1.04 7.70
N THR A 182 -9.53 -0.40 8.38
CA THR A 182 -9.28 1.03 8.30
C THR A 182 -8.54 1.46 7.01
N ALA A 183 -8.68 0.70 5.93
CA ALA A 183 -8.18 1.01 4.59
C ALA A 183 -6.65 1.14 4.45
N GLY A 184 -5.88 0.29 5.13
CA GLY A 184 -4.45 0.12 4.86
C GLY A 184 -4.23 -0.52 3.49
N PHE A 185 -3.32 0.06 2.68
CA PHE A 185 -3.11 -0.36 1.29
C PHE A 185 -2.75 -1.84 1.16
N GLU A 186 -1.77 -2.32 1.94
CA GLU A 186 -1.28 -3.68 1.85
C GLU A 186 -2.35 -4.72 2.17
N SER A 187 -3.10 -4.52 3.26
CA SER A 187 -4.14 -5.48 3.68
C SER A 187 -5.31 -5.55 2.71
N ILE A 188 -5.66 -4.42 2.05
CA ILE A 188 -6.65 -4.43 0.97
C ILE A 188 -6.13 -5.23 -0.24
N CYS A 189 -4.85 -5.04 -0.62
CA CYS A 189 -4.24 -5.80 -1.72
C CYS A 189 -4.25 -7.31 -1.43
N GLU A 190 -3.93 -7.70 -0.20
CA GLU A 190 -3.95 -9.11 0.22
C GLU A 190 -5.37 -9.69 0.20
N ALA A 191 -6.35 -8.93 0.70
CA ALA A 191 -7.76 -9.33 0.66
C ALA A 191 -8.26 -9.49 -0.79
N MET A 192 -7.95 -8.54 -1.67
CA MET A 192 -8.29 -8.63 -3.11
C MET A 192 -7.63 -9.84 -3.78
N TYR A 193 -6.35 -10.10 -3.48
CA TYR A 193 -5.63 -11.26 -4.02
C TYR A 193 -6.27 -12.58 -3.59
N LEU A 194 -6.72 -12.67 -2.33
CA LEU A 194 -7.43 -13.81 -1.77
C LEU A 194 -8.92 -13.86 -2.15
N GLY A 195 -9.39 -12.90 -2.96
CA GLY A 195 -10.77 -12.85 -3.44
C GLY A 195 -11.79 -12.49 -2.38
N LYS A 196 -11.40 -11.71 -1.36
CA LYS A 196 -12.28 -11.27 -0.26
C LYS A 196 -12.89 -9.91 -0.56
N PRO A 197 -14.22 -9.73 -0.44
CA PRO A 197 -14.84 -8.41 -0.48
C PRO A 197 -14.45 -7.60 0.76
N VAL A 198 -14.21 -6.29 0.58
CA VAL A 198 -13.67 -5.42 1.62
C VAL A 198 -14.67 -4.31 2.00
N LEU A 199 -14.87 -4.09 3.31
CA LEU A 199 -15.38 -2.84 3.86
C LEU A 199 -14.20 -1.97 4.29
N MET A 200 -14.14 -0.75 3.80
CA MET A 200 -13.09 0.21 4.09
C MET A 200 -13.63 1.35 4.94
N VAL A 201 -13.06 1.54 6.13
CA VAL A 201 -13.42 2.60 7.10
C VAL A 201 -12.19 3.48 7.32
N PRO A 202 -11.94 4.48 6.46
CA PRO A 202 -10.73 5.31 6.53
C PRO A 202 -10.66 6.12 7.83
N ALA A 203 -9.49 6.17 8.46
CA ALA A 203 -9.23 6.96 9.66
C ALA A 203 -8.52 8.31 9.38
N HIS A 204 -7.90 8.47 8.20
CA HIS A 204 -7.17 9.67 7.79
C HIS A 204 -7.09 9.78 6.27
N ILE A 205 -6.65 10.94 5.78
CA ILE A 205 -6.69 11.33 4.36
C ILE A 205 -5.97 10.36 3.41
N GLU A 206 -4.88 9.73 3.81
CA GLU A 206 -4.21 8.72 2.99
C GLU A 206 -5.10 7.49 2.82
N GLN A 207 -5.74 7.05 3.89
CA GLN A 207 -6.68 5.92 3.86
C GLN A 207 -7.96 6.26 3.09
N ASP A 208 -8.41 7.53 3.10
CA ASP A 208 -9.49 7.99 2.21
C ASP A 208 -9.11 7.80 0.73
N CYS A 209 -7.88 8.18 0.36
CA CYS A 209 -7.38 7.99 -1.00
C CYS A 209 -7.25 6.51 -1.37
N ASN A 210 -6.72 5.69 -0.46
CA ASN A 210 -6.58 4.23 -0.66
C ASN A 210 -7.95 3.57 -0.84
N ALA A 211 -8.92 3.88 0.01
CA ALA A 211 -10.25 3.32 -0.05
C ALA A 211 -10.97 3.71 -1.35
N TYR A 212 -10.84 4.96 -1.78
CA TYR A 212 -11.45 5.44 -3.01
C TYR A 212 -10.87 4.73 -4.25
N ASP A 213 -9.55 4.60 -4.32
CA ASP A 213 -8.87 3.91 -5.42
C ASP A 213 -9.17 2.40 -5.42
N ALA A 214 -9.15 1.76 -4.24
CA ALA A 214 -9.51 0.35 -4.09
C ALA A 214 -10.97 0.06 -4.46
N MET A 215 -11.90 0.94 -4.10
CA MET A 215 -13.31 0.83 -4.51
C MET A 215 -13.45 0.88 -6.03
N LYS A 216 -12.75 1.79 -6.71
CA LYS A 216 -12.71 1.88 -8.18
C LYS A 216 -12.12 0.61 -8.81
N ALA A 217 -11.14 -0.01 -8.15
CA ALA A 217 -10.56 -1.29 -8.55
C ALA A 217 -11.44 -2.52 -8.25
N GLY A 218 -12.61 -2.30 -7.63
CA GLY A 218 -13.56 -3.38 -7.31
C GLY A 218 -13.24 -4.17 -6.06
N ALA A 219 -12.45 -3.62 -5.13
CA ALA A 219 -12.12 -4.28 -3.86
C ALA A 219 -13.34 -4.43 -2.95
N GLY A 220 -14.21 -3.41 -2.91
CA GLY A 220 -15.30 -3.37 -1.95
C GLY A 220 -15.99 -2.03 -1.86
N ILE A 221 -16.45 -1.71 -0.67
CA ILE A 221 -17.25 -0.52 -0.35
C ILE A 221 -16.60 0.32 0.74
N ILE A 222 -16.91 1.62 0.76
CA ILE A 222 -16.45 2.57 1.77
C ILE A 222 -17.60 2.85 2.75
N SER A 223 -17.25 3.01 4.04
CA SER A 223 -18.19 3.37 5.11
C SER A 223 -17.50 4.31 6.10
N ASP A 224 -18.29 5.09 6.84
CA ASP A 224 -17.80 5.95 7.93
C ASP A 224 -17.69 5.20 9.28
N SER A 225 -18.14 3.95 9.32
CA SER A 225 -18.14 3.11 10.53
C SER A 225 -18.10 1.63 10.20
N PHE A 226 -17.77 0.79 11.19
CA PHE A 226 -17.85 -0.67 11.07
C PHE A 226 -19.29 -1.20 11.20
N ASP A 227 -20.26 -0.55 10.53
CA ASP A 227 -21.54 -1.19 10.22
C ASP A 227 -21.31 -2.23 9.11
N LEU A 228 -21.38 -3.50 9.48
CA LEU A 228 -21.03 -4.59 8.55
C LEU A 228 -22.22 -5.07 7.70
N GLN A 229 -23.42 -4.50 7.88
CA GLN A 229 -24.60 -4.87 7.08
C GLN A 229 -24.41 -4.60 5.57
N PRO A 230 -23.86 -3.45 5.14
CA PRO A 230 -23.56 -3.22 3.73
C PRO A 230 -22.55 -4.25 3.18
N LEU A 231 -21.53 -4.63 3.96
CA LEU A 231 -20.54 -5.63 3.57
C LEU A 231 -21.18 -7.00 3.38
N LEU A 232 -22.06 -7.42 4.28
CA LEU A 232 -22.77 -8.70 4.18
C LEU A 232 -23.65 -8.78 2.94
N ARG A 233 -24.27 -7.66 2.54
CA ARG A 233 -25.05 -7.57 1.29
C ARG A 233 -24.13 -7.64 0.08
N PHE A 234 -23.08 -6.81 0.06
CA PHE A 234 -22.11 -6.77 -1.03
C PHE A 234 -21.43 -8.13 -1.25
N ALA A 235 -21.06 -8.84 -0.18
CA ALA A 235 -20.40 -10.14 -0.25
C ALA A 235 -21.24 -11.25 -0.91
N ARG A 236 -22.57 -11.09 -1.03
CA ARG A 236 -23.44 -12.07 -1.71
C ARG A 236 -23.27 -12.04 -3.23
N GLU A 237 -22.98 -10.86 -3.78
CA GLU A 237 -22.89 -10.59 -5.22
C GLU A 237 -21.44 -10.37 -5.67
N TYR A 238 -20.51 -10.33 -4.72
CA TYR A 238 -19.10 -10.05 -5.00
C TYR A 238 -18.47 -11.10 -5.91
N THR A 239 -17.82 -10.61 -6.94
CA THR A 239 -17.01 -11.44 -7.85
C THR A 239 -15.55 -10.97 -7.75
N PRO A 240 -14.61 -11.84 -7.36
CA PRO A 240 -13.20 -11.49 -7.26
C PRO A 240 -12.61 -10.99 -8.58
N ASN A 241 -11.84 -9.91 -8.51
CA ASN A 241 -11.15 -9.34 -9.66
C ASN A 241 -9.94 -10.20 -10.05
N ARG A 242 -10.12 -11.09 -11.04
CA ARG A 242 -9.05 -11.96 -11.54
C ARG A 242 -7.92 -11.18 -12.22
N HIS A 243 -8.21 -10.03 -12.83
CA HIS A 243 -7.18 -9.19 -13.44
C HIS A 243 -6.20 -8.66 -12.39
N PHE A 244 -6.68 -8.34 -11.19
CA PHE A 244 -5.83 -7.93 -10.08
C PHE A 244 -4.82 -9.04 -9.69
N VAL A 245 -5.25 -10.29 -9.64
CA VAL A 245 -4.35 -11.43 -9.35
C VAL A 245 -3.24 -11.55 -10.41
N TYR A 246 -3.57 -11.40 -11.69
CA TYR A 246 -2.55 -11.41 -12.76
C TYR A 246 -1.63 -10.19 -12.67
N TRP A 247 -2.18 -9.03 -12.35
CA TRP A 247 -1.43 -7.80 -12.13
C TRP A 247 -0.39 -8.01 -11.03
N VAL A 248 -0.79 -8.46 -9.84
CA VAL A 248 0.10 -8.75 -8.72
C VAL A 248 1.19 -9.76 -9.09
N ARG A 249 0.85 -10.84 -9.76
CA ARG A 249 1.83 -11.86 -10.20
C ARG A 249 2.89 -11.34 -11.18
N SER A 250 2.64 -10.22 -11.82
CA SER A 250 3.61 -9.59 -12.71
C SER A 250 4.62 -8.67 -11.99
N CYS A 251 4.50 -8.49 -10.66
CA CYS A 251 5.22 -7.50 -9.87
C CYS A 251 6.73 -7.63 -10.00
N GLU A 252 7.31 -8.77 -9.68
CA GLU A 252 8.76 -9.02 -9.71
C GLU A 252 9.35 -8.65 -11.08
N ARG A 253 8.80 -9.21 -12.16
CA ARG A 253 9.27 -8.95 -13.51
C ARG A 253 9.21 -7.46 -13.88
N ARG A 254 8.15 -6.74 -13.47
CA ARG A 254 8.00 -5.31 -13.77
C ARG A 254 8.96 -4.47 -12.96
N MET A 255 9.12 -4.76 -11.68
CA MET A 255 10.06 -4.08 -10.79
C MET A 255 11.51 -4.24 -11.28
N ILE A 256 11.94 -5.47 -11.56
CA ILE A 256 13.29 -5.76 -12.06
C ILE A 256 13.54 -5.01 -13.36
N ARG A 257 12.62 -5.06 -14.32
CA ARG A 257 12.74 -4.34 -15.59
C ARG A 257 12.98 -2.83 -15.40
N GLU A 258 12.28 -2.19 -14.48
CA GLU A 258 12.45 -0.76 -14.26
C GLU A 258 13.78 -0.43 -13.55
N LEU A 259 14.25 -1.32 -12.67
CA LEU A 259 15.58 -1.20 -12.05
C LEU A 259 16.71 -1.39 -13.08
N GLU A 260 16.60 -2.40 -13.95
CA GLU A 260 17.57 -2.64 -15.03
C GLU A 260 17.66 -1.48 -16.01
N LYS A 261 16.53 -0.90 -16.42
CA LYS A 261 16.50 0.30 -17.26
C LYS A 261 17.24 1.48 -16.62
N LEU A 262 17.07 1.65 -15.30
CA LEU A 262 17.73 2.73 -14.57
C LEU A 262 19.26 2.50 -14.49
N ALA A 263 19.68 1.28 -14.18
CA ALA A 263 21.09 0.90 -14.11
C ALA A 263 21.78 1.06 -15.48
N ALA A 264 21.14 0.60 -16.57
CA ALA A 264 21.66 0.73 -17.93
C ALA A 264 21.83 2.20 -18.35
N SER A 265 20.82 3.03 -18.12
CA SER A 265 20.88 4.46 -18.48
C SER A 265 21.96 5.21 -17.69
N HIS A 266 22.25 4.80 -16.46
CA HIS A 266 23.31 5.40 -15.66
C HIS A 266 24.70 5.00 -16.15
N SER A 267 24.91 3.75 -16.54
CA SER A 267 26.21 3.27 -17.08
C SER A 267 26.55 3.93 -18.42
N GLU A 268 25.58 4.20 -19.28
CA GLU A 268 25.79 4.94 -20.54
C GLU A 268 26.22 6.39 -20.28
N ILE A 269 25.60 7.10 -19.32
CA ILE A 269 25.95 8.48 -18.97
C ILE A 269 27.36 8.56 -18.38
N THR A 270 27.78 7.58 -17.58
CA THR A 270 29.12 7.57 -16.97
C THR A 270 30.22 7.14 -17.95
N SER A 271 29.89 6.48 -19.05
CA SER A 271 30.80 6.05 -20.09
C SER A 271 31.12 7.11 -21.17
N ILE A 272 30.37 8.23 -21.19
CA ILE A 272 30.67 9.35 -22.12
C ILE A 272 31.95 10.04 -21.63
N PRO A 273 33.06 10.07 -22.45
CA PRO A 273 34.27 10.78 -22.06
C PRO A 273 33.97 12.25 -21.85
N THR A 274 34.38 12.79 -20.72
CA THR A 274 34.42 14.23 -20.50
C THR A 274 35.36 14.83 -21.53
N PHE A 275 34.84 15.51 -22.54
CA PHE A 275 35.63 16.33 -23.44
C PHE A 275 36.27 17.43 -22.61
N THR A 276 37.53 17.20 -22.18
CA THR A 276 38.41 18.26 -21.70
C THR A 276 38.67 19.19 -22.88
N ASN A 277 38.08 20.38 -22.84
CA ASN A 277 38.42 21.44 -23.79
C ASN A 277 39.90 21.76 -23.71
N TYR A 278 40.69 21.24 -24.65
CA TYR A 278 41.97 21.80 -24.96
C TYR A 278 41.70 23.13 -25.69
N LEU A 279 41.82 24.23 -24.99
CA LEU A 279 42.07 25.55 -25.62
C LEU A 279 43.51 25.52 -26.09
N PRO A 280 43.79 25.70 -27.38
CA PRO A 280 45.18 25.99 -27.82
C PRO A 280 45.54 27.44 -27.44
N ILE A 281 46.74 27.59 -26.93
CA ILE A 281 47.43 28.86 -26.63
C ILE A 281 47.62 29.68 -27.90
#